data_d0c55e20dbae6d0c42aaa3093f13ece8
#
_entry.id   d0c55e20dbae6d0c42aaa3093f13ece8
#
_cell.length_a   1.000
_cell.length_b   1.000
_cell.length_c   1.000
_cell.angle_alpha   90.00
_cell.angle_beta   90.00
_cell.angle_gamma   90.00
#
_symmetry.space_group_name_H-M   'P 1'
#
loop_
_entity.id
_entity.type
_entity.pdbx_description
1 polymer ?
#
loop_
_entity_poly.entity_id
_entity_poly.type
_entity_poly.pdbx_seq_one_letter_code
_entity_poly.pdbx_strand_id
1 'polypeptide(L)'
;MLDSSARQYIVRPNMYRTLLRDLCFLSLLSMVCLVPACKKPQRSGIVIGSKFFTEQVILAELLAQRIEARTGIPVERKTNLGGTLLVHKALLAGQIDLYVEYTGTALTAVLNEPPDRSSSAAGKGVADPVYQRVKQLYAQRFNLEVTEPLGFENTFAMVIRGEDANNFHVRTISDIVRYAPRWRVGVGYEFLERPDGFHGWTDFYHLQFAETPRVMDLGLIYRVLVDRQVDLVAGNSTDGLIDALNLVALEDDRHYFPRYDAVPIIRKSTLDRFPQLGAVLSELGGKISESDIRKMNYAVDVTHRDAAVVVREFRATKGW
;
A
#
# COMPACT_ATOMS: atom_id res chain seq x y z
N MET A 1 -48.18 -66.54 -70.85
CA MET A 1 -48.51 -65.14 -70.88
C MET A 1 -48.74 -64.73 -69.43
N LEU A 2 -47.74 -64.47 -68.71
CA LEU A 2 -47.80 -64.15 -67.25
C LEU A 2 -46.98 -62.91 -67.00
N ASP A 3 -47.68 -61.87 -66.64
CA ASP A 3 -47.07 -60.63 -66.15
C ASP A 3 -46.84 -60.71 -64.61
N SER A 4 -45.65 -60.49 -64.21
CA SER A 4 -45.30 -60.46 -62.77
C SER A 4 -44.58 -59.15 -62.43
N SER A 5 -45.34 -58.16 -62.02
CA SER A 5 -44.80 -56.89 -61.49
C SER A 5 -44.41 -57.08 -60.01
N ALA A 6 -43.12 -57.18 -59.75
CA ALA A 6 -42.55 -57.11 -58.37
C ALA A 6 -42.26 -55.66 -58.01
N ARG A 7 -42.97 -55.10 -57.03
CA ARG A 7 -42.66 -53.80 -56.40
C ARG A 7 -41.51 -53.95 -55.46
N GLN A 8 -40.36 -53.34 -55.76
CA GLN A 8 -39.25 -53.14 -54.85
C GLN A 8 -39.56 -52.02 -53.91
N TYR A 9 -39.60 -52.32 -52.60
CA TYR A 9 -39.62 -51.32 -51.55
C TYR A 9 -38.18 -50.82 -51.28
N ILE A 10 -37.88 -49.57 -51.66
CA ILE A 10 -36.63 -48.91 -51.36
C ILE A 10 -36.72 -48.40 -49.95
N VAL A 11 -36.06 -49.09 -49.02
CA VAL A 11 -35.84 -48.61 -47.68
C VAL A 11 -34.71 -47.59 -47.74
N ARG A 12 -34.96 -46.32 -47.40
CA ARG A 12 -33.96 -45.26 -47.34
C ARG A 12 -33.19 -45.38 -46.00
N PRO A 13 -31.88 -45.67 -45.98
CA PRO A 13 -31.11 -45.91 -44.73
C PRO A 13 -30.62 -44.64 -44.00
N ASN A 14 -31.06 -43.45 -44.42
CA ASN A 14 -30.46 -42.19 -43.89
C ASN A 14 -31.26 -41.47 -42.78
N MET A 15 -32.47 -41.94 -42.45
CA MET A 15 -33.32 -41.22 -41.51
C MET A 15 -32.92 -41.49 -40.02
N TYR A 16 -32.38 -42.67 -39.74
CA TYR A 16 -31.93 -42.99 -38.38
C TYR A 16 -30.56 -42.39 -38.00
N ARG A 17 -29.70 -42.09 -38.93
CA ARG A 17 -28.39 -41.44 -38.69
C ARG A 17 -28.52 -39.97 -38.34
N THR A 18 -29.47 -39.26 -38.91
CA THR A 18 -29.74 -37.86 -38.58
C THR A 18 -30.40 -37.72 -37.21
N LEU A 19 -31.38 -38.56 -36.89
CA LEU A 19 -32.02 -38.55 -35.56
C LEU A 19 -31.08 -38.87 -34.39
N LEU A 20 -30.15 -39.86 -34.55
CA LEU A 20 -29.13 -40.16 -33.53
C LEU A 20 -28.11 -39.01 -33.36
N ARG A 21 -27.75 -38.33 -34.46
CA ARG A 21 -26.83 -37.20 -34.42
C ARG A 21 -27.43 -35.99 -33.69
N ASP A 22 -28.71 -35.72 -33.92
CA ASP A 22 -29.40 -34.57 -33.28
C ASP A 22 -29.73 -34.87 -31.82
N LEU A 23 -30.03 -36.13 -31.44
CA LEU A 23 -30.14 -36.53 -30.03
C LEU A 23 -28.82 -36.44 -29.27
N CYS A 24 -27.67 -36.80 -29.87
CA CYS A 24 -26.36 -36.64 -29.29
C CYS A 24 -25.95 -35.18 -29.09
N PHE A 25 -26.31 -34.30 -30.03
CA PHE A 25 -26.05 -32.85 -29.91
C PHE A 25 -26.92 -32.21 -28.80
N LEU A 26 -28.18 -32.58 -28.68
CA LEU A 26 -29.03 -32.06 -27.57
C LEU A 26 -28.58 -32.57 -26.19
N SER A 27 -28.07 -33.80 -26.08
CA SER A 27 -27.56 -34.33 -24.84
C SER A 27 -26.20 -33.71 -24.42
N LEU A 28 -25.33 -33.35 -25.38
CA LEU A 28 -24.11 -32.59 -25.10
C LEU A 28 -24.39 -31.14 -24.70
N LEU A 29 -25.41 -30.50 -25.28
CA LEU A 29 -25.76 -29.11 -24.94
C LEU A 29 -26.41 -28.98 -23.57
N SER A 30 -27.13 -30.00 -23.09
CA SER A 30 -27.73 -30.03 -21.75
C SER A 30 -26.69 -30.32 -20.62
N MET A 31 -25.56 -30.95 -20.95
CA MET A 31 -24.51 -31.27 -19.97
C MET A 31 -23.58 -30.09 -19.69
N VAL A 32 -23.54 -29.06 -20.56
CA VAL A 32 -22.75 -27.84 -20.38
C VAL A 32 -23.39 -26.87 -19.35
N CYS A 33 -24.68 -26.98 -19.10
CA CYS A 33 -25.39 -26.07 -18.16
C CYS A 33 -25.34 -26.47 -16.68
N LEU A 34 -24.70 -27.57 -16.32
CA LEU A 34 -24.58 -28.07 -14.93
C LEU A 34 -23.17 -27.99 -14.37
N VAL A 35 -22.31 -27.09 -14.85
CA VAL A 35 -21.09 -26.74 -14.09
C VAL A 35 -21.55 -25.91 -12.91
N PRO A 36 -21.57 -26.42 -11.67
CA PRO A 36 -21.81 -25.58 -10.52
C PRO A 36 -20.70 -24.52 -10.56
N ALA A 37 -21.08 -23.26 -10.69
CA ALA A 37 -20.13 -22.18 -10.50
C ALA A 37 -19.48 -22.43 -9.14
N CYS A 38 -18.26 -22.94 -9.13
CA CYS A 38 -17.47 -23.10 -7.91
C CYS A 38 -17.32 -21.71 -7.31
N LYS A 39 -18.28 -21.31 -6.45
CA LYS A 39 -18.08 -20.17 -5.56
C LYS A 39 -16.85 -20.54 -4.75
N LYS A 40 -15.74 -19.85 -5.00
CA LYS A 40 -14.55 -19.95 -4.12
C LYS A 40 -15.08 -19.91 -2.68
N PRO A 41 -14.66 -20.84 -1.81
CA PRO A 41 -15.12 -20.84 -0.41
C PRO A 41 -14.88 -19.44 0.14
N GLN A 42 -15.95 -18.81 0.60
CA GLN A 42 -15.88 -17.46 1.14
C GLN A 42 -15.07 -17.55 2.44
N ARG A 43 -13.94 -16.87 2.50
CA ARG A 43 -13.07 -16.86 3.68
C ARG A 43 -13.89 -16.43 4.90
N SER A 44 -13.78 -17.14 6.02
CA SER A 44 -14.45 -16.82 7.28
C SER A 44 -13.82 -15.62 8.01
N GLY A 45 -12.61 -15.21 7.62
CA GLY A 45 -11.85 -14.14 8.22
C GLY A 45 -11.45 -13.04 7.24
N ILE A 46 -10.66 -12.10 7.72
CA ILE A 46 -10.13 -10.94 7.02
C ILE A 46 -8.63 -11.13 6.82
N VAL A 47 -8.10 -10.66 5.71
CA VAL A 47 -6.65 -10.68 5.42
C VAL A 47 -6.14 -9.24 5.36
N ILE A 48 -5.22 -8.89 6.25
CA ILE A 48 -4.55 -7.59 6.25
C ILE A 48 -3.17 -7.72 5.63
N GLY A 49 -2.86 -6.86 4.67
CA GLY A 49 -1.54 -6.77 4.06
C GLY A 49 -0.68 -5.67 4.65
N SER A 50 0.65 -5.75 4.48
CA SER A 50 1.55 -4.62 4.72
C SER A 50 2.62 -4.49 3.64
N LYS A 51 3.16 -3.28 3.50
CA LYS A 51 4.41 -3.05 2.79
C LYS A 51 5.57 -3.63 3.60
N PHE A 52 6.79 -3.54 3.06
CA PHE A 52 7.98 -4.25 3.56
C PHE A 52 8.82 -3.48 4.61
N PHE A 53 8.29 -2.45 5.25
CA PHE A 53 8.99 -1.68 6.29
C PHE A 53 8.22 -1.68 7.62
N THR A 54 8.94 -1.45 8.71
CA THR A 54 8.50 -1.67 10.09
C THR A 54 7.18 -1.00 10.42
N GLU A 55 7.02 0.29 10.10
CA GLU A 55 5.78 1.01 10.39
C GLU A 55 4.55 0.32 9.78
N GLN A 56 4.68 -0.18 8.56
CA GLN A 56 3.58 -0.86 7.89
C GLN A 56 3.20 -2.19 8.55
N VAL A 57 4.20 -2.91 9.08
CA VAL A 57 3.96 -4.13 9.88
C VAL A 57 3.24 -3.79 11.18
N ILE A 58 3.68 -2.73 11.88
CA ILE A 58 3.03 -2.21 13.09
C ILE A 58 1.58 -1.81 12.81
N LEU A 59 1.33 -1.08 11.73
CA LEU A 59 -0.02 -0.64 11.36
C LEU A 59 -0.93 -1.80 10.98
N ALA A 60 -0.41 -2.80 10.25
CA ALA A 60 -1.17 -4.01 9.95
C ALA A 60 -1.55 -4.77 11.22
N GLU A 61 -0.62 -4.90 12.16
CA GLU A 61 -0.86 -5.55 13.44
C GLU A 61 -1.87 -4.76 14.32
N LEU A 62 -1.77 -3.43 14.31
CA LEU A 62 -2.71 -2.57 15.03
C LEU A 62 -4.14 -2.74 14.53
N LEU A 63 -4.33 -2.71 13.20
CA LEU A 63 -5.63 -2.97 12.59
C LEU A 63 -6.14 -4.37 12.93
N ALA A 64 -5.26 -5.38 12.83
CA ALA A 64 -5.61 -6.77 13.11
C ALA A 64 -6.09 -6.95 14.55
N GLN A 65 -5.29 -6.53 15.52
CA GLN A 65 -5.65 -6.63 16.94
C GLN A 65 -6.93 -5.83 17.29
N ARG A 66 -7.12 -4.66 16.64
CA ARG A 66 -8.33 -3.85 16.87
C ARG A 66 -9.57 -4.54 16.33
N ILE A 67 -9.50 -5.07 15.10
CA ILE A 67 -10.62 -5.80 14.49
C ILE A 67 -10.96 -7.04 15.30
N GLU A 68 -9.98 -7.87 15.65
CA GLU A 68 -10.18 -9.07 16.44
C GLU A 68 -10.84 -8.77 17.81
N ALA A 69 -10.33 -7.75 18.50
CA ALA A 69 -10.85 -7.37 19.82
C ALA A 69 -12.29 -6.82 19.78
N ARG A 70 -12.65 -6.09 18.69
CA ARG A 70 -13.98 -5.45 18.59
C ARG A 70 -15.04 -6.32 17.96
N THR A 71 -14.64 -7.28 17.13
CA THR A 71 -15.59 -8.04 16.29
C THR A 71 -15.53 -9.55 16.50
N GLY A 72 -14.46 -10.08 17.07
CA GLY A 72 -14.19 -11.52 17.13
C GLY A 72 -13.87 -12.16 15.76
N ILE A 73 -13.79 -11.39 14.68
CA ILE A 73 -13.47 -11.91 13.35
C ILE A 73 -11.97 -12.24 13.31
N PRO A 74 -11.59 -13.47 12.92
CA PRO A 74 -10.18 -13.84 12.80
C PRO A 74 -9.51 -13.06 11.68
N VAL A 75 -8.27 -12.57 11.93
CA VAL A 75 -7.50 -11.79 10.98
C VAL A 75 -6.19 -12.50 10.63
N GLU A 76 -6.00 -12.79 9.36
CA GLU A 76 -4.73 -13.26 8.80
C GLU A 76 -3.83 -12.04 8.51
N ARG A 77 -2.56 -12.07 8.96
CA ARG A 77 -1.55 -11.04 8.68
C ARG A 77 -0.67 -11.50 7.53
N LYS A 78 -0.68 -10.77 6.41
CA LYS A 78 0.24 -10.93 5.27
C LYS A 78 1.17 -9.74 5.21
N THR A 79 2.17 -9.75 6.06
CA THR A 79 3.15 -8.68 6.16
C THR A 79 4.27 -8.81 5.12
N ASN A 80 4.99 -7.71 4.87
CA ASN A 80 6.17 -7.68 3.99
C ASN A 80 5.91 -8.13 2.54
N LEU A 81 4.75 -7.78 1.98
CA LEU A 81 4.36 -8.19 0.62
C LEU A 81 5.16 -7.47 -0.48
N GLY A 82 5.86 -6.40 -0.15
CA GLY A 82 6.62 -5.58 -1.09
C GLY A 82 6.25 -4.10 -1.03
N GLY A 83 6.57 -3.35 -2.08
CA GLY A 83 6.27 -1.93 -2.18
C GLY A 83 4.82 -1.61 -2.54
N THR A 84 4.52 -0.33 -2.64
CA THR A 84 3.18 0.25 -2.86
C THR A 84 2.38 -0.44 -3.95
N LEU A 85 2.92 -0.55 -5.16
CA LEU A 85 2.18 -1.10 -6.30
C LEU A 85 1.87 -2.59 -6.14
N LEU A 86 2.75 -3.34 -5.45
CA LEU A 86 2.56 -4.77 -5.24
C LEU A 86 1.43 -5.04 -4.24
N VAL A 87 1.41 -4.29 -3.13
CA VAL A 87 0.36 -4.40 -2.11
C VAL A 87 -0.99 -3.93 -2.67
N HIS A 88 -0.99 -2.84 -3.44
CA HIS A 88 -2.21 -2.36 -4.11
C HIS A 88 -2.77 -3.41 -5.08
N LYS A 89 -1.93 -4.04 -5.91
CA LYS A 89 -2.34 -5.15 -6.79
C LYS A 89 -2.89 -6.33 -6.01
N ALA A 90 -2.29 -6.69 -4.87
CA ALA A 90 -2.79 -7.75 -4.00
C ALA A 90 -4.19 -7.44 -3.44
N LEU A 91 -4.45 -6.16 -3.10
CA LEU A 91 -5.77 -5.69 -2.67
C LEU A 91 -6.81 -5.82 -3.79
N LEU A 92 -6.49 -5.34 -5.00
CA LEU A 92 -7.38 -5.43 -6.17
C LEU A 92 -7.69 -6.89 -6.52
N ALA A 93 -6.69 -7.77 -6.46
CA ALA A 93 -6.84 -9.20 -6.72
C ALA A 93 -7.59 -9.96 -5.61
N GLY A 94 -7.92 -9.31 -4.49
CA GLY A 94 -8.58 -9.94 -3.33
C GLY A 94 -7.69 -10.93 -2.59
N GLN A 95 -6.37 -10.82 -2.71
CA GLN A 95 -5.41 -11.61 -1.93
C GLN A 95 -5.31 -11.08 -0.50
N ILE A 96 -5.53 -9.77 -0.31
CA ILE A 96 -5.74 -9.09 0.96
C ILE A 96 -7.07 -8.33 0.92
N ASP A 97 -7.63 -8.01 2.08
CA ASP A 97 -8.89 -7.29 2.24
C ASP A 97 -8.68 -5.80 2.54
N LEU A 98 -7.60 -5.46 3.26
CA LEU A 98 -7.20 -4.08 3.56
C LEU A 98 -5.69 -3.97 3.84
N TYR A 99 -5.18 -2.75 3.77
CA TYR A 99 -3.84 -2.35 4.19
C TYR A 99 -3.82 -0.84 4.50
N VAL A 100 -2.73 -0.33 5.06
CA VAL A 100 -2.55 1.13 5.25
C VAL A 100 -1.72 1.69 4.10
N GLU A 101 -2.18 2.79 3.52
CA GLU A 101 -1.47 3.57 2.53
C GLU A 101 -1.30 5.00 3.01
N TYR A 102 -0.49 5.78 2.32
CA TYR A 102 -0.31 7.22 2.58
C TYR A 102 -0.92 8.02 1.43
N THR A 103 -1.64 9.11 1.77
CA THR A 103 -2.43 9.88 0.80
C THR A 103 -1.60 10.39 -0.38
N GLY A 104 -0.43 10.98 -0.13
CA GLY A 104 0.48 11.43 -1.20
C GLY A 104 0.97 10.29 -2.09
N THR A 105 1.29 9.12 -1.49
CA THR A 105 1.68 7.92 -2.23
C THR A 105 0.52 7.39 -3.09
N ALA A 106 -0.67 7.33 -2.52
CA ALA A 106 -1.87 6.92 -3.24
C ALA A 106 -2.15 7.83 -4.44
N LEU A 107 -1.99 9.16 -4.26
CA LEU A 107 -2.19 10.15 -5.32
C LEU A 107 -1.16 9.99 -6.45
N THR A 108 0.12 9.98 -6.11
CA THR A 108 1.21 10.07 -7.10
C THR A 108 1.58 8.73 -7.71
N ALA A 109 1.78 7.68 -6.89
CA ALA A 109 2.27 6.40 -7.36
C ALA A 109 1.16 5.44 -7.84
N VAL A 110 -0.04 5.48 -7.23
CA VAL A 110 -1.13 4.55 -7.58
C VAL A 110 -2.08 5.18 -8.59
N LEU A 111 -2.52 6.41 -8.34
CA LEU A 111 -3.47 7.12 -9.22
C LEU A 111 -2.81 7.81 -10.40
N ASN A 112 -1.48 7.98 -10.35
CA ASN A 112 -0.68 8.72 -11.34
C ASN A 112 -1.21 10.14 -11.58
N GLU A 113 -1.64 10.79 -10.49
CA GLU A 113 -2.04 12.20 -10.48
C GLU A 113 -0.83 13.06 -10.07
N PRO A 114 -0.74 14.31 -10.51
CA PRO A 114 0.34 15.21 -10.10
C PRO A 114 0.29 15.46 -8.58
N PRO A 115 1.45 15.65 -7.92
CA PRO A 115 1.47 15.97 -6.50
C PRO A 115 0.77 17.31 -6.23
N ASP A 116 -0.18 17.32 -5.30
CA ASP A 116 -0.84 18.55 -4.84
C ASP A 116 -0.04 19.14 -3.67
N ARG A 117 0.73 20.18 -3.97
CA ARG A 117 1.57 20.89 -2.99
C ARG A 117 0.80 21.96 -2.20
N SER A 118 -0.41 22.31 -2.63
CA SER A 118 -1.25 23.29 -1.91
C SER A 118 -1.71 22.75 -0.55
N SER A 119 -1.75 21.44 -0.39
CA SER A 119 -2.20 20.77 0.82
C SER A 119 -1.22 20.89 2.00
N SER A 120 0.07 21.15 1.76
CA SER A 120 1.06 21.36 2.84
C SER A 120 0.72 22.56 3.73
N ALA A 121 -0.03 23.56 3.21
CA ALA A 121 -0.54 24.73 3.91
C ALA A 121 -2.00 24.58 4.38
N ALA A 122 -2.73 23.56 3.91
CA ALA A 122 -4.14 23.32 4.23
C ALA A 122 -4.30 22.53 5.56
N GLY A 123 -5.52 22.49 6.09
CA GLY A 123 -5.84 21.80 7.33
C GLY A 123 -5.48 20.29 7.32
N LYS A 124 -5.39 19.72 8.52
CA LYS A 124 -5.05 18.29 8.74
C LYS A 124 -6.31 17.41 8.69
N GLY A 125 -6.11 16.13 8.33
CA GLY A 125 -7.14 15.12 8.46
C GLY A 125 -8.17 15.11 7.33
N VAL A 126 -9.43 14.86 7.63
CA VAL A 126 -10.50 14.68 6.63
C VAL A 126 -10.77 15.91 5.74
N ALA A 127 -10.37 17.10 6.16
CA ALA A 127 -10.51 18.33 5.37
C ALA A 127 -9.37 18.53 4.36
N ASP A 128 -8.34 17.68 4.37
CA ASP A 128 -7.19 17.79 3.46
C ASP A 128 -7.61 17.50 2.01
N PRO A 129 -7.27 18.37 1.03
CA PRO A 129 -7.63 18.18 -0.37
C PRO A 129 -7.08 16.89 -0.99
N VAL A 130 -5.84 16.49 -0.62
CA VAL A 130 -5.22 15.24 -1.12
C VAL A 130 -6.01 14.04 -0.63
N TYR A 131 -6.36 13.99 0.67
CA TYR A 131 -7.21 12.94 1.21
C TYR A 131 -8.55 12.84 0.47
N GLN A 132 -9.25 13.95 0.29
CA GLN A 132 -10.55 13.98 -0.39
C GLN A 132 -10.44 13.50 -1.85
N ARG A 133 -9.39 13.95 -2.56
CA ARG A 133 -9.14 13.52 -3.94
C ARG A 133 -8.85 12.02 -4.04
N VAL A 134 -7.99 11.50 -3.15
CA VAL A 134 -7.67 10.07 -3.08
C VAL A 134 -8.92 9.25 -2.78
N LYS A 135 -9.70 9.64 -1.76
CA LYS A 135 -10.95 8.96 -1.39
C LYS A 135 -11.91 8.86 -2.56
N GLN A 136 -12.14 9.97 -3.25
CA GLN A 136 -13.01 10.02 -4.43
C GLN A 136 -12.53 9.09 -5.55
N LEU A 137 -11.24 9.17 -5.91
CA LEU A 137 -10.70 8.42 -7.05
C LEU A 137 -10.58 6.93 -6.75
N TYR A 138 -10.25 6.52 -5.52
CA TYR A 138 -10.22 5.11 -5.13
C TYR A 138 -11.60 4.47 -5.20
N ALA A 139 -12.64 5.19 -4.75
CA ALA A 139 -14.01 4.72 -4.88
C ALA A 139 -14.43 4.57 -6.35
N GLN A 140 -14.11 5.55 -7.19
CA GLN A 140 -14.51 5.57 -8.61
C GLN A 140 -13.74 4.55 -9.47
N ARG A 141 -12.40 4.49 -9.32
CA ARG A 141 -11.55 3.71 -10.22
C ARG A 141 -11.41 2.25 -9.77
N PHE A 142 -11.45 1.99 -8.46
CA PHE A 142 -11.09 0.69 -7.89
C PHE A 142 -12.18 0.03 -7.06
N ASN A 143 -13.30 0.72 -6.77
CA ASN A 143 -14.33 0.24 -5.84
C ASN A 143 -13.74 -0.10 -4.46
N LEU A 144 -12.83 0.78 -3.99
CA LEU A 144 -12.19 0.71 -2.66
C LEU A 144 -12.68 1.86 -1.79
N GLU A 145 -12.78 1.63 -0.49
CA GLU A 145 -13.05 2.67 0.50
C GLU A 145 -11.74 3.11 1.16
N VAL A 146 -11.50 4.41 1.20
CA VAL A 146 -10.43 5.03 1.97
C VAL A 146 -11.05 5.58 3.24
N THR A 147 -10.67 5.02 4.39
CA THR A 147 -11.23 5.42 5.68
C THR A 147 -10.58 6.70 6.20
N GLU A 148 -10.99 7.17 7.37
CA GLU A 148 -10.43 8.37 7.97
C GLU A 148 -8.92 8.24 8.23
N PRO A 149 -8.14 9.35 8.08
CA PRO A 149 -6.74 9.37 8.42
C PRO A 149 -6.50 8.99 9.89
N LEU A 150 -5.48 8.18 10.14
CA LEU A 150 -5.17 7.67 11.49
C LEU A 150 -4.72 8.75 12.47
N GLY A 151 -4.22 9.91 11.97
CA GLY A 151 -3.86 11.08 12.77
C GLY A 151 -2.39 11.48 12.69
N PHE A 152 -1.61 10.83 11.85
CA PHE A 152 -0.21 11.17 11.56
C PHE A 152 0.06 11.09 10.07
N GLU A 153 1.13 11.74 9.65
CA GLU A 153 1.69 11.61 8.31
C GLU A 153 3.09 11.00 8.35
N ASN A 154 3.47 10.35 7.26
CA ASN A 154 4.81 9.83 7.07
C ASN A 154 5.31 10.23 5.68
N THR A 155 6.02 11.35 5.63
CA THR A 155 6.61 11.90 4.40
C THR A 155 8.02 11.36 4.18
N PHE A 156 8.55 11.51 2.98
CA PHE A 156 9.96 11.32 2.75
C PHE A 156 10.78 12.34 3.55
N ALA A 157 11.83 11.86 4.20
CA ALA A 157 12.75 12.67 4.98
C ALA A 157 14.16 12.62 4.38
N MET A 158 14.71 13.78 4.04
CA MET A 158 16.10 13.91 3.61
C MET A 158 16.97 13.98 4.84
N VAL A 159 17.70 12.91 5.12
CA VAL A 159 18.40 12.72 6.40
C VAL A 159 19.91 12.76 6.21
N ILE A 160 20.57 13.51 7.07
CA ILE A 160 22.05 13.64 7.15
C ILE A 160 22.53 13.37 8.57
N ARG A 161 23.84 13.19 8.77
CA ARG A 161 24.43 13.06 10.10
C ARG A 161 24.31 14.38 10.87
N GLY A 162 24.00 14.31 12.18
CA GLY A 162 23.86 15.51 13.03
C GLY A 162 25.13 16.34 13.11
N GLU A 163 26.31 15.70 13.11
CA GLU A 163 27.59 16.41 13.04
C GLU A 163 27.78 17.20 11.74
N ASP A 164 27.36 16.64 10.59
CA ASP A 164 27.43 17.34 9.29
C ASP A 164 26.45 18.50 9.24
N ALA A 165 25.22 18.32 9.78
CA ALA A 165 24.23 19.38 9.90
C ALA A 165 24.79 20.57 10.68
N ASN A 166 25.55 20.32 11.74
CA ASN A 166 26.19 21.36 12.56
C ASN A 166 27.41 21.97 11.86
N ASN A 167 28.31 21.15 11.30
CA ASN A 167 29.54 21.62 10.66
C ASN A 167 29.27 22.46 9.43
N PHE A 168 28.26 22.09 8.63
CA PHE A 168 27.87 22.81 7.40
C PHE A 168 26.81 23.88 7.65
N HIS A 169 26.27 23.98 8.87
CA HIS A 169 25.16 24.89 9.23
C HIS A 169 23.95 24.72 8.31
N VAL A 170 23.55 23.47 8.05
CA VAL A 170 22.39 23.13 7.21
C VAL A 170 21.23 22.66 8.07
N ARG A 171 20.01 23.10 7.71
CA ARG A 171 18.74 22.73 8.37
C ARG A 171 17.67 22.39 7.37
N THR A 172 17.76 22.96 6.17
CA THR A 172 16.75 22.83 5.13
C THR A 172 17.29 22.11 3.90
N ILE A 173 16.41 21.64 3.03
CA ILE A 173 16.81 21.03 1.75
C ILE A 173 17.47 22.09 0.86
N SER A 174 17.03 23.35 0.89
CA SER A 174 17.68 24.42 0.12
C SER A 174 19.14 24.67 0.56
N ASP A 175 19.47 24.47 1.83
CA ASP A 175 20.83 24.69 2.33
C ASP A 175 21.87 23.75 1.73
N ILE A 176 21.47 22.52 1.34
CA ILE A 176 22.41 21.53 0.82
C ILE A 176 22.77 21.74 -0.66
N VAL A 177 22.11 22.62 -1.40
CA VAL A 177 22.34 22.83 -2.85
C VAL A 177 23.81 23.07 -3.15
N ARG A 178 24.50 23.88 -2.36
CA ARG A 178 25.94 24.20 -2.53
C ARG A 178 26.87 23.03 -2.19
N TYR A 179 26.42 22.03 -1.41
CA TYR A 179 27.22 20.88 -0.99
C TYR A 179 26.92 19.64 -1.85
N ALA A 180 25.73 19.54 -2.41
CA ALA A 180 25.25 18.40 -3.20
C ALA A 180 26.25 17.92 -4.26
N PRO A 181 27.01 18.78 -5.01
CA PRO A 181 27.98 18.32 -6.00
C PRO A 181 29.13 17.46 -5.45
N ARG A 182 29.28 17.39 -4.13
CA ARG A 182 30.29 16.56 -3.46
C ARG A 182 29.69 15.43 -2.63
N TRP A 183 28.36 15.39 -2.50
CA TRP A 183 27.66 14.44 -1.67
C TRP A 183 27.17 13.23 -2.47
N ARG A 184 27.25 12.08 -1.83
CA ARG A 184 26.71 10.80 -2.30
C ARG A 184 25.38 10.56 -1.62
N VAL A 185 24.41 10.04 -2.37
CA VAL A 185 23.05 9.84 -1.88
C VAL A 185 22.70 8.36 -1.85
N GLY A 186 22.07 7.92 -0.77
CA GLY A 186 21.45 6.60 -0.64
C GLY A 186 19.92 6.71 -0.67
N VAL A 187 19.25 5.85 -1.45
CA VAL A 187 17.79 5.89 -1.60
C VAL A 187 17.19 4.48 -1.62
N GLY A 188 15.94 4.36 -1.20
CA GLY A 188 15.15 3.17 -1.45
C GLY A 188 14.64 3.09 -2.90
N TYR A 189 14.28 1.89 -3.37
CA TYR A 189 13.79 1.67 -4.74
C TYR A 189 12.59 2.55 -5.08
N GLU A 190 11.61 2.65 -4.19
CA GLU A 190 10.41 3.45 -4.44
C GLU A 190 10.73 4.94 -4.60
N PHE A 191 11.67 5.49 -3.80
CA PHE A 191 12.05 6.89 -3.92
C PHE A 191 12.75 7.18 -5.24
N LEU A 192 13.51 6.25 -5.79
CA LEU A 192 14.12 6.42 -7.11
C LEU A 192 13.07 6.47 -8.23
N GLU A 193 12.09 5.56 -8.20
CA GLU A 193 11.17 5.31 -9.32
C GLU A 193 9.91 6.19 -9.32
N ARG A 194 9.51 6.72 -8.17
CA ARG A 194 8.25 7.45 -8.03
C ARG A 194 8.31 8.85 -8.65
N PRO A 195 7.18 9.37 -9.21
CA PRO A 195 7.11 10.73 -9.73
C PRO A 195 7.40 11.82 -8.69
N ASP A 196 7.03 11.58 -7.43
CA ASP A 196 7.30 12.47 -6.29
C ASP A 196 8.63 12.12 -5.57
N GLY A 197 9.46 11.27 -6.18
CA GLY A 197 10.72 10.78 -5.65
C GLY A 197 11.95 11.55 -6.13
N PHE A 198 13.08 10.82 -6.29
CA PHE A 198 14.41 11.38 -6.47
C PHE A 198 14.53 12.38 -7.63
N HIS A 199 14.07 12.01 -8.82
CA HIS A 199 14.21 12.86 -9.99
C HIS A 199 13.41 14.16 -9.87
N GLY A 200 12.14 14.08 -9.51
CA GLY A 200 11.30 15.27 -9.31
C GLY A 200 11.80 16.16 -8.16
N TRP A 201 12.31 15.55 -7.08
CA TRP A 201 12.89 16.27 -5.95
C TRP A 201 14.19 17.02 -6.34
N THR A 202 15.10 16.35 -7.04
CA THR A 202 16.36 16.97 -7.48
C THR A 202 16.12 18.09 -8.48
N ASP A 203 15.20 17.91 -9.41
CA ASP A 203 14.83 18.95 -10.39
C ASP A 203 14.22 20.17 -9.70
N PHE A 204 13.32 19.96 -8.74
CA PHE A 204 12.64 21.05 -8.03
C PHE A 204 13.57 21.89 -7.16
N TYR A 205 14.53 21.26 -6.48
CA TYR A 205 15.52 21.91 -5.63
C TYR A 205 16.81 22.30 -6.39
N HIS A 206 16.91 21.95 -7.67
CA HIS A 206 18.11 22.15 -8.49
C HIS A 206 19.36 21.46 -7.92
N LEU A 207 19.17 20.25 -7.39
CA LEU A 207 20.24 19.47 -6.78
C LEU A 207 21.00 18.67 -7.84
N GLN A 208 22.32 18.73 -7.75
CA GLN A 208 23.22 17.91 -8.56
C GLN A 208 24.17 17.18 -7.61
N PHE A 209 24.08 15.85 -7.55
CA PHE A 209 24.91 15.05 -6.67
C PHE A 209 26.18 14.56 -7.35
N ALA A 210 27.19 14.15 -6.56
CA ALA A 210 28.50 13.71 -7.04
C ALA A 210 28.40 12.49 -7.98
N GLU A 211 27.45 11.62 -7.75
CA GLU A 211 27.22 10.38 -8.51
C GLU A 211 25.73 10.03 -8.55
N THR A 212 25.36 9.04 -9.35
CA THR A 212 24.01 8.48 -9.34
C THR A 212 23.69 7.93 -7.94
N PRO A 213 22.42 8.03 -7.47
CA PRO A 213 22.05 7.57 -6.13
C PRO A 213 22.31 6.07 -5.96
N ARG A 214 22.79 5.67 -4.79
CA ARG A 214 22.96 4.27 -4.41
C ARG A 214 21.62 3.73 -3.94
N VAL A 215 21.09 2.75 -4.66
CA VAL A 215 19.81 2.14 -4.33
C VAL A 215 20.03 0.97 -3.37
N MET A 216 19.25 0.93 -2.28
CA MET A 216 19.39 -0.08 -1.26
C MET A 216 18.08 -0.34 -0.50
N ASP A 217 18.09 -1.39 0.29
CA ASP A 217 17.01 -1.69 1.24
C ASP A 217 16.90 -0.62 2.32
N LEU A 218 15.66 -0.24 2.70
CA LEU A 218 15.41 0.79 3.72
C LEU A 218 15.97 0.40 5.10
N GLY A 219 16.07 -0.88 5.42
CA GLY A 219 16.68 -1.36 6.67
C GLY A 219 18.17 -1.08 6.78
N LEU A 220 18.86 -0.78 5.66
CA LEU A 220 20.30 -0.50 5.63
C LEU A 220 20.62 1.00 5.54
N ILE A 221 19.64 1.83 5.17
CA ILE A 221 19.85 3.19 4.72
C ILE A 221 20.55 4.08 5.76
N TYR A 222 20.18 3.96 7.03
CA TYR A 222 20.79 4.76 8.11
C TYR A 222 22.17 4.25 8.50
N ARG A 223 22.42 2.94 8.38
CA ARG A 223 23.74 2.37 8.68
C ARG A 223 24.78 2.87 7.68
N VAL A 224 24.49 2.84 6.39
CA VAL A 224 25.43 3.34 5.36
C VAL A 224 25.67 4.84 5.47
N LEU A 225 24.70 5.61 6.01
CA LEU A 225 24.87 7.03 6.34
C LEU A 225 25.83 7.21 7.53
N VAL A 226 25.63 6.48 8.64
CA VAL A 226 26.50 6.52 9.81
C VAL A 226 27.91 6.06 9.48
N ASP A 227 28.05 5.00 8.69
CA ASP A 227 29.34 4.46 8.22
C ASP A 227 30.01 5.35 7.13
N ARG A 228 29.48 6.54 6.85
CA ARG A 228 30.02 7.52 5.87
C ARG A 228 30.15 6.99 4.44
N GLN A 229 29.39 5.95 4.09
CA GLN A 229 29.38 5.45 2.71
C GLN A 229 28.56 6.35 1.78
N VAL A 230 27.59 7.08 2.33
CA VAL A 230 26.83 8.16 1.70
C VAL A 230 26.77 9.37 2.63
N ASP A 231 26.36 10.50 2.11
CA ASP A 231 26.34 11.77 2.82
C ASP A 231 24.91 12.24 3.13
N LEU A 232 23.95 11.76 2.37
CA LEU A 232 22.51 11.98 2.55
C LEU A 232 21.75 10.69 2.23
N VAL A 233 20.65 10.45 2.93
CA VAL A 233 19.69 9.38 2.59
C VAL A 233 18.26 9.91 2.55
N ALA A 234 17.42 9.28 1.72
CA ALA A 234 15.98 9.50 1.73
C ALA A 234 15.31 8.41 2.58
N GLY A 235 14.98 8.74 3.81
CA GLY A 235 14.24 7.91 4.76
C GLY A 235 12.79 8.34 4.91
N ASN A 236 12.17 8.00 6.04
CA ASN A 236 10.80 8.37 6.38
C ASN A 236 10.79 9.25 7.64
N SER A 237 9.87 10.23 7.69
CA SER A 237 9.82 11.20 8.80
C SER A 237 9.49 10.60 10.16
N THR A 238 8.93 9.41 10.18
CA THR A 238 8.53 8.67 11.38
C THR A 238 9.54 7.62 11.83
N ASP A 239 10.69 7.50 11.14
CA ASP A 239 11.70 6.48 11.46
C ASP A 239 12.37 6.75 12.80
N GLY A 240 12.27 5.80 13.74
CA GLY A 240 12.85 5.92 15.08
C GLY A 240 14.38 5.93 15.11
N LEU A 241 15.04 5.45 14.07
CA LEU A 241 16.49 5.46 13.92
C LEU A 241 17.08 6.86 13.73
N ILE A 242 16.31 7.85 13.26
CA ILE A 242 16.78 9.23 13.08
C ILE A 242 17.27 9.79 14.41
N ASP A 243 16.42 9.75 15.44
CA ASP A 243 16.79 10.23 16.78
C ASP A 243 17.82 9.32 17.44
N ALA A 244 17.67 7.99 17.32
CA ALA A 244 18.56 7.01 17.97
C ALA A 244 20.01 7.12 17.51
N LEU A 245 20.25 7.50 16.25
CA LEU A 245 21.58 7.61 15.65
C LEU A 245 22.09 9.06 15.58
N ASN A 246 21.42 10.00 16.25
CA ASN A 246 21.76 11.42 16.21
C ASN A 246 21.84 11.98 14.77
N LEU A 247 20.86 11.62 13.96
CA LEU A 247 20.68 12.09 12.58
C LEU A 247 19.74 13.29 12.55
N VAL A 248 19.73 14.02 11.45
CA VAL A 248 18.88 15.20 11.26
C VAL A 248 18.11 15.03 9.95
N ALA A 249 16.79 15.07 10.05
CA ALA A 249 15.93 15.24 8.89
C ALA A 249 15.90 16.72 8.51
N LEU A 250 16.22 17.01 7.26
CA LEU A 250 16.19 18.38 6.72
C LEU A 250 14.74 18.82 6.49
N GLU A 251 14.46 20.08 6.77
CA GLU A 251 13.17 20.70 6.50
C GLU A 251 12.95 20.85 4.99
N ASP A 252 11.77 20.45 4.51
CA ASP A 252 11.29 20.71 3.14
C ASP A 252 10.77 22.15 3.03
N ASP A 253 11.70 23.11 3.04
CA ASP A 253 11.44 24.55 3.12
C ASP A 253 10.71 25.14 1.90
N ARG A 254 10.65 24.40 0.80
CA ARG A 254 9.92 24.79 -0.41
C ARG A 254 8.67 23.96 -0.65
N HIS A 255 8.32 23.07 0.29
CA HIS A 255 7.12 22.23 0.27
C HIS A 255 6.99 21.41 -1.03
N TYR A 256 8.06 20.69 -1.37
CA TYR A 256 8.06 19.78 -2.52
C TYR A 256 7.14 18.59 -2.31
N PHE A 257 7.18 18.00 -1.11
CA PHE A 257 6.42 16.81 -0.80
C PHE A 257 4.96 17.16 -0.48
N PRO A 258 3.96 16.48 -1.08
CA PRO A 258 2.58 16.60 -0.64
C PRO A 258 2.39 16.00 0.75
N ARG A 259 1.18 16.11 1.29
CA ARG A 259 0.85 15.41 2.54
C ARG A 259 0.75 13.90 2.34
N TYR A 260 1.19 13.15 3.34
CA TYR A 260 1.19 11.69 3.37
C TYR A 260 0.47 11.17 4.62
N ASP A 261 -0.79 11.58 4.82
CA ASP A 261 -1.59 11.05 5.93
C ASP A 261 -1.78 9.54 5.80
N ALA A 262 -1.53 8.80 6.88
CA ALA A 262 -1.73 7.35 6.91
C ALA A 262 -3.22 7.01 6.92
N VAL A 263 -3.69 6.24 5.94
CA VAL A 263 -5.10 5.90 5.74
C VAL A 263 -5.29 4.40 5.51
N PRO A 264 -6.17 3.72 6.26
CA PRO A 264 -6.59 2.37 5.91
C PRO A 264 -7.40 2.37 4.61
N ILE A 265 -7.05 1.46 3.69
CA ILE A 265 -7.77 1.24 2.44
C ILE A 265 -8.36 -0.16 2.47
N ILE A 266 -9.66 -0.26 2.28
CA ILE A 266 -10.41 -1.52 2.37
C ILE A 266 -11.24 -1.76 1.11
N ARG A 267 -11.40 -3.01 0.73
CA ARG A 267 -12.30 -3.41 -0.35
C ARG A 267 -13.75 -3.22 0.07
N LYS A 268 -14.54 -2.59 -0.79
CA LYS A 268 -15.97 -2.42 -0.54
C LYS A 268 -16.69 -3.76 -0.34
N SER A 269 -16.31 -4.78 -1.13
CA SER A 269 -16.84 -6.15 -0.95
C SER A 269 -16.52 -6.78 0.41
N THR A 270 -15.47 -6.32 1.10
CA THR A 270 -15.15 -6.74 2.46
C THR A 270 -16.07 -6.03 3.48
N LEU A 271 -16.33 -4.74 3.28
CA LEU A 271 -17.32 -4.00 4.09
C LEU A 271 -18.73 -4.55 3.90
N ASP A 272 -19.12 -4.94 2.68
CA ASP A 272 -20.41 -5.58 2.41
C ASP A 272 -20.54 -6.92 3.16
N ARG A 273 -19.44 -7.67 3.26
CA ARG A 273 -19.38 -8.96 4.00
C ARG A 273 -19.33 -8.79 5.51
N PHE A 274 -18.66 -7.74 5.99
CA PHE A 274 -18.45 -7.43 7.41
C PHE A 274 -18.75 -5.95 7.69
N PRO A 275 -20.04 -5.53 7.72
CA PRO A 275 -20.41 -4.12 7.84
C PRO A 275 -19.89 -3.42 9.10
N GLN A 276 -19.67 -4.16 10.20
CA GLN A 276 -19.13 -3.63 11.45
C GLN A 276 -17.70 -3.07 11.33
N LEU A 277 -16.94 -3.46 10.29
CA LEU A 277 -15.59 -2.95 10.08
C LEU A 277 -15.53 -1.45 9.83
N GLY A 278 -16.54 -0.89 9.17
CA GLY A 278 -16.61 0.56 8.94
C GLY A 278 -16.49 1.33 10.25
N ALA A 279 -17.30 0.98 11.25
CA ALA A 279 -17.26 1.61 12.57
C ALA A 279 -15.91 1.40 13.29
N VAL A 280 -15.38 0.16 13.25
CA VAL A 280 -14.10 -0.18 13.92
C VAL A 280 -12.94 0.62 13.33
N LEU A 281 -12.90 0.79 12.01
CA LEU A 281 -11.84 1.58 11.34
C LEU A 281 -12.01 3.09 11.60
N SER A 282 -13.25 3.61 11.61
CA SER A 282 -13.52 5.01 11.93
C SER A 282 -13.15 5.37 13.37
N GLU A 283 -13.25 4.44 14.33
CA GLU A 283 -12.80 4.64 15.72
C GLU A 283 -11.30 4.96 15.83
N LEU A 284 -10.50 4.60 14.82
CA LEU A 284 -9.05 4.87 14.77
C LEU A 284 -8.72 6.24 14.17
N GLY A 285 -9.68 6.91 13.53
CA GLY A 285 -9.50 8.22 12.92
C GLY A 285 -8.96 9.25 13.91
N GLY A 286 -7.82 9.88 13.57
CA GLY A 286 -7.17 10.90 14.38
C GLY A 286 -6.60 10.43 15.73
N LYS A 287 -6.50 9.13 15.99
CA LYS A 287 -6.15 8.58 17.31
C LYS A 287 -4.68 8.26 17.52
N ILE A 288 -3.90 8.21 16.44
CA ILE A 288 -2.48 7.89 16.47
C ILE A 288 -1.71 9.19 16.18
N SER A 289 -0.92 9.66 17.12
CA SER A 289 -0.06 10.80 16.89
C SER A 289 1.26 10.37 16.23
N GLU A 290 1.95 11.34 15.63
CA GLU A 290 3.31 11.15 15.09
C GLU A 290 4.29 10.66 16.16
N SER A 291 4.17 11.17 17.40
CA SER A 291 4.97 10.70 18.54
C SER A 291 4.64 9.24 18.89
N ASP A 292 3.39 8.81 18.79
CA ASP A 292 3.01 7.42 19.08
C ASP A 292 3.67 6.47 18.08
N ILE A 293 3.59 6.80 16.79
CA ILE A 293 4.13 5.93 15.75
C ILE A 293 5.66 5.89 15.78
N ARG A 294 6.34 7.03 16.01
CA ARG A 294 7.80 7.04 16.18
C ARG A 294 8.26 6.18 17.35
N LYS A 295 7.55 6.22 18.49
CA LYS A 295 7.87 5.36 19.64
C LYS A 295 7.71 3.88 19.32
N MET A 296 6.67 3.52 18.57
CA MET A 296 6.47 2.13 18.16
C MET A 296 7.55 1.68 17.17
N ASN A 297 7.89 2.51 16.17
CA ASN A 297 8.98 2.26 15.23
C ASN A 297 10.31 2.10 15.98
N TYR A 298 10.62 3.00 16.91
CA TYR A 298 11.83 2.90 17.76
C TYR A 298 11.86 1.58 18.54
N ALA A 299 10.75 1.19 19.15
CA ALA A 299 10.69 -0.03 19.92
C ALA A 299 10.98 -1.28 19.09
N VAL A 300 10.55 -1.31 17.83
CA VAL A 300 10.79 -2.44 16.93
C VAL A 300 12.20 -2.36 16.33
N ASP A 301 12.58 -1.22 15.74
CA ASP A 301 13.82 -1.11 14.95
C ASP A 301 15.07 -1.00 15.81
N VAL A 302 14.97 -0.32 16.96
CA VAL A 302 16.14 -0.03 17.82
C VAL A 302 16.22 -0.99 18.99
N THR A 303 15.10 -1.28 19.67
CA THR A 303 15.11 -2.18 20.83
C THR A 303 14.72 -3.62 20.46
N HIS A 304 14.53 -3.92 19.18
CA HIS A 304 14.26 -5.25 18.61
C HIS A 304 13.09 -5.98 19.26
N ARG A 305 12.05 -5.23 19.62
CA ARG A 305 10.84 -5.79 20.22
C ARG A 305 9.91 -6.31 19.14
N ASP A 306 9.16 -7.35 19.48
CA ASP A 306 8.13 -7.89 18.59
C ASP A 306 7.00 -6.87 18.36
N ALA A 307 6.63 -6.66 17.10
CA ALA A 307 5.61 -5.67 16.72
C ALA A 307 4.23 -5.94 17.36
N ALA A 308 3.83 -7.21 17.50
CA ALA A 308 2.55 -7.55 18.12
C ALA A 308 2.53 -7.22 19.62
N VAL A 309 3.68 -7.35 20.29
CA VAL A 309 3.83 -6.94 21.70
C VAL A 309 3.76 -5.43 21.83
N VAL A 310 4.52 -4.70 21.01
CA VAL A 310 4.54 -3.22 20.99
C VAL A 310 3.14 -2.65 20.76
N VAL A 311 2.42 -3.18 19.78
CA VAL A 311 1.04 -2.77 19.46
C VAL A 311 0.08 -3.08 20.61
N ARG A 312 0.19 -4.23 21.26
CA ARG A 312 -0.67 -4.60 22.39
C ARG A 312 -0.50 -3.62 23.56
N GLU A 313 0.74 -3.27 23.88
CA GLU A 313 1.03 -2.29 24.93
C GLU A 313 0.52 -0.89 24.56
N PHE A 314 0.76 -0.45 23.33
CA PHE A 314 0.22 0.81 22.84
C PHE A 314 -1.30 0.88 22.96
N ARG A 315 -2.01 -0.17 22.53
CA ARG A 315 -3.46 -0.25 22.68
C ARG A 315 -3.92 -0.16 24.14
N ALA A 316 -3.21 -0.81 25.05
CA ALA A 316 -3.48 -0.72 26.49
C ALA A 316 -3.35 0.73 27.02
N THR A 317 -2.34 1.49 26.56
CA THR A 317 -2.19 2.91 26.95
C THR A 317 -3.32 3.80 26.41
N LYS A 318 -3.96 3.42 25.30
CA LYS A 318 -5.09 4.15 24.71
C LYS A 318 -6.46 3.66 25.23
N GLY A 319 -6.49 2.61 26.08
CA GLY A 319 -7.73 2.02 26.57
C GLY A 319 -8.55 1.25 25.49
N TRP A 320 -7.87 0.65 24.51
CA TRP A 320 -8.49 -0.01 23.36
C TRP A 320 -8.58 -1.51 23.47
#